data_4afa1d4808b1fc18ac32308010b353c8
#
_entry.id   4afa1d4808b1fc18ac32308010b353c8
#
_cell.length_a   1.000
_cell.length_b   1.000
_cell.length_c   1.000
_cell.angle_alpha   90.00
_cell.angle_beta   90.00
_cell.angle_gamma   90.00
#
_symmetry.space_group_name_H-M   'P 1'
#
loop_
_entity.id
_entity.type
_entity.pdbx_description
1 polymer ?
#
loop_
_entity_poly.entity_id
_entity_poly.type
_entity_poly.pdbx_seq_one_letter_code
_entity_poly.pdbx_strand_id
1 'polypeptide(L)'
;MNEDGGLEYTWSAWFFVKEVPLEMGKDSRIFSKGGEGTKSTTNGIYYPNNAPGMYIRFSDDITATNPDRKDAGKNISLLAVVDVNGKSDASAQTENLHEKLIATDIPMKNWVNAVVRVTNNVIDLYINGRLAQRRKTSGIPLQNYGKVNIGEGKAKDRFSGYISTIQYFNYSIGANKIKSIVDEGPNMKMVSSAIGNASETKNVGAYLSNHWYMR
;
A
#
# COMPACT_ATOMS: atom_id res chain seq x y z
N MET A 1 -6.16 -10.03 16.78
CA MET A 1 -6.76 -9.19 17.82
C MET A 1 -5.62 -8.55 18.54
N ASN A 2 -5.76 -7.33 18.97
CA ASN A 2 -4.70 -6.67 19.73
C ASN A 2 -4.53 -7.31 21.09
N GLU A 3 -3.30 -7.28 21.56
CA GLU A 3 -2.98 -7.62 22.95
C GLU A 3 -3.52 -6.56 23.89
N ASP A 4 -3.59 -6.86 25.19
CA ASP A 4 -4.21 -6.03 26.25
C ASP A 4 -3.59 -4.64 26.46
N GLY A 5 -2.66 -4.21 25.62
CA GLY A 5 -1.88 -2.97 25.77
C GLY A 5 -2.29 -1.76 24.94
N GLY A 6 -3.34 -1.85 24.11
CA GLY A 6 -3.76 -0.74 23.27
C GLY A 6 -3.86 -1.07 21.78
N LEU A 7 -4.16 -0.04 20.98
CA LEU A 7 -4.40 -0.19 19.55
C LEU A 7 -3.08 -0.11 18.79
N GLU A 8 -2.39 -1.24 18.68
CA GLU A 8 -1.14 -1.31 17.94
C GLU A 8 -1.21 -2.39 16.87
N TYR A 9 -0.76 -2.06 15.69
CA TYR A 9 -0.60 -3.02 14.61
C TYR A 9 0.36 -2.50 13.55
N THR A 10 0.84 -3.43 12.73
CA THR A 10 1.69 -3.10 11.58
C THR A 10 1.28 -3.91 10.37
N TRP A 11 1.24 -3.26 9.24
CA TRP A 11 1.09 -3.89 7.94
C TRP A 11 2.28 -3.57 7.06
N SER A 12 2.80 -4.58 6.39
CA SER A 12 3.87 -4.46 5.40
C SER A 12 3.41 -5.05 4.08
N ALA A 13 3.77 -4.40 2.98
CA ALA A 13 3.52 -4.91 1.64
C ALA A 13 4.67 -4.56 0.71
N TRP A 14 4.99 -5.49 -0.19
CA TRP A 14 5.88 -5.23 -1.32
C TRP A 14 5.05 -4.99 -2.57
N PHE A 15 5.43 -4.00 -3.36
CA PHE A 15 4.80 -3.72 -4.64
C PHE A 15 5.81 -3.25 -5.67
N PHE A 16 5.47 -3.44 -6.95
CA PHE A 16 6.27 -3.07 -8.10
C PHE A 16 5.38 -2.40 -9.13
N VAL A 17 5.65 -1.16 -9.47
CA VAL A 17 4.90 -0.41 -10.49
C VAL A 17 5.62 -0.55 -11.83
N LYS A 18 4.99 -1.22 -12.79
CA LYS A 18 5.53 -1.44 -14.13
C LYS A 18 5.23 -0.27 -15.05
N GLU A 19 3.97 0.15 -15.08
CA GLU A 19 3.46 1.18 -15.97
C GLU A 19 2.44 2.05 -15.27
N VAL A 20 2.35 3.29 -15.69
CA VAL A 20 1.33 4.25 -15.22
C VAL A 20 0.02 3.97 -15.94
N PRO A 21 -1.13 3.96 -15.25
CA PRO A 21 -2.43 3.77 -15.90
C PRO A 21 -2.75 4.92 -16.86
N LEU A 22 -3.61 4.64 -17.84
CA LEU A 22 -4.07 5.65 -18.79
C LEU A 22 -4.97 6.71 -18.16
N GLU A 23 -5.75 6.32 -17.14
CA GLU A 23 -6.59 7.24 -16.37
C GLU A 23 -5.82 7.72 -15.14
N MET A 24 -5.45 9.00 -15.14
CA MET A 24 -4.81 9.66 -14.00
C MET A 24 -5.84 10.25 -13.03
N GLY A 25 -5.39 10.61 -11.83
CA GLY A 25 -6.23 11.28 -10.83
C GLY A 25 -7.06 10.37 -9.94
N LYS A 26 -6.98 9.05 -10.14
CA LYS A 26 -7.60 8.07 -9.23
C LYS A 26 -6.56 7.20 -8.57
N ASP A 27 -6.75 6.96 -7.28
CA ASP A 27 -5.89 6.10 -6.48
C ASP A 27 -6.17 4.63 -6.78
N SER A 28 -5.11 3.86 -7.08
CA SER A 28 -5.18 2.42 -7.32
C SER A 28 -4.82 1.65 -6.07
N ARG A 29 -5.69 0.75 -5.63
CA ARG A 29 -5.49 -0.02 -4.40
C ARG A 29 -4.38 -1.05 -4.55
N ILE A 30 -3.42 -1.04 -3.62
CA ILE A 30 -2.51 -2.15 -3.37
C ILE A 30 -3.23 -3.18 -2.52
N PHE A 31 -3.65 -2.79 -1.32
CA PHE A 31 -4.55 -3.56 -0.47
C PHE A 31 -5.33 -2.65 0.47
N SER A 32 -6.42 -3.16 1.00
CA SER A 32 -7.14 -2.53 2.11
C SER A 32 -7.69 -3.58 3.06
N LYS A 33 -7.66 -3.28 4.36
CA LYS A 33 -8.31 -4.08 5.40
C LYS A 33 -9.64 -3.43 5.74
N GLY A 34 -10.72 -4.14 5.44
CA GLY A 34 -12.07 -3.64 5.67
C GLY A 34 -13.09 -4.35 4.78
N GLY A 35 -14.36 -4.01 4.93
CA GLY A 35 -15.41 -4.50 4.05
C GLY A 35 -15.24 -4.01 2.61
N GLU A 36 -16.03 -4.58 1.70
CA GLU A 36 -16.17 -4.05 0.35
C GLU A 36 -16.94 -2.73 0.44
N GLY A 37 -16.23 -1.66 0.75
CA GLY A 37 -16.80 -0.31 0.77
C GLY A 37 -17.14 0.19 -0.63
N THR A 38 -17.80 1.31 -0.71
CA THR A 38 -18.04 1.99 -1.98
C THR A 38 -16.78 2.71 -2.42
N LYS A 39 -16.35 2.44 -3.65
CA LYS A 39 -15.22 3.16 -4.26
C LYS A 39 -15.67 4.59 -4.57
N SER A 40 -14.92 5.55 -4.05
CA SER A 40 -15.13 6.96 -4.39
C SER A 40 -14.86 7.20 -5.87
N THR A 41 -15.81 7.82 -6.55
CA THR A 41 -15.66 8.20 -7.96
C THR A 41 -14.67 9.35 -8.14
N THR A 42 -14.44 10.14 -7.10
CA THR A 42 -13.56 11.30 -7.12
C THR A 42 -12.09 10.90 -6.99
N ASN A 43 -11.76 10.08 -5.99
CA ASN A 43 -10.36 9.78 -5.65
C ASN A 43 -9.97 8.31 -5.76
N GLY A 44 -10.93 7.40 -6.00
CA GLY A 44 -10.66 5.98 -6.14
C GLY A 44 -10.46 5.21 -4.82
N ILE A 45 -10.52 5.87 -3.67
CA ILE A 45 -10.40 5.22 -2.36
C ILE A 45 -11.71 4.50 -2.01
N TYR A 46 -11.60 3.37 -1.36
CA TYR A 46 -12.75 2.64 -0.84
C TYR A 46 -13.11 3.12 0.56
N TYR A 47 -14.34 3.58 0.74
CA TYR A 47 -14.88 4.03 2.02
C TYR A 47 -16.03 3.14 2.48
N PRO A 48 -16.31 3.06 3.79
CA PRO A 48 -15.65 3.74 4.90
C PRO A 48 -14.49 2.96 5.55
N ASN A 49 -14.13 1.77 5.10
CA ASN A 49 -13.34 0.85 5.90
C ASN A 49 -11.90 0.69 5.41
N ASN A 50 -10.98 1.50 5.96
CA ASN A 50 -9.54 1.37 5.76
C ASN A 50 -8.81 1.25 7.12
N ALA A 51 -8.44 0.02 7.49
CA ALA A 51 -7.69 -0.22 8.72
C ALA A 51 -6.48 -1.17 8.52
N PRO A 52 -5.47 -0.77 7.72
CA PRO A 52 -5.35 0.39 6.82
C PRO A 52 -5.79 0.10 5.38
N GLY A 53 -5.77 1.15 4.55
CA GLY A 53 -5.72 1.04 3.09
C GLY A 53 -4.40 1.59 2.55
N MET A 54 -3.80 0.90 1.57
CA MET A 54 -2.64 1.38 0.82
C MET A 54 -3.01 1.52 -0.66
N TYR A 55 -2.71 2.69 -1.21
CA TYR A 55 -3.06 3.07 -2.58
C TYR A 55 -1.87 3.70 -3.29
N ILE A 56 -1.77 3.50 -4.59
CA ILE A 56 -0.84 4.21 -5.46
C ILE A 56 -1.60 5.35 -6.11
N ARG A 57 -1.05 6.55 -5.99
CA ARG A 57 -1.53 7.76 -6.63
C ARG A 57 -0.61 8.13 -7.77
N PHE A 58 -1.22 8.39 -8.92
CA PHE A 58 -0.55 8.92 -10.08
C PHE A 58 -1.02 10.35 -10.27
N SER A 59 -0.09 11.30 -10.24
CA SER A 59 -0.38 12.70 -10.49
C SER A 59 0.51 13.24 -11.59
N ASP A 60 -0.07 14.04 -12.47
CA ASP A 60 0.71 14.89 -13.35
C ASP A 60 1.22 16.05 -12.52
N ASP A 61 2.52 16.19 -12.40
CA ASP A 61 3.11 17.37 -11.79
C ASP A 61 3.12 18.49 -12.84
N ILE A 62 2.04 19.26 -12.84
CA ILE A 62 1.91 20.45 -13.71
C ILE A 62 2.85 21.57 -13.23
N THR A 63 3.46 21.43 -12.05
CA THR A 63 4.33 22.44 -11.44
C THR A 63 5.82 22.25 -11.73
N ALA A 64 6.20 21.18 -12.43
CA ALA A 64 7.58 20.99 -12.86
C ALA A 64 7.95 22.02 -13.91
N THR A 65 8.49 23.14 -13.47
CA THR A 65 8.95 24.28 -14.26
C THR A 65 10.18 24.01 -15.15
N ASN A 66 10.45 22.79 -15.49
CA ASN A 66 11.57 22.43 -16.35
C ASN A 66 11.08 21.78 -17.65
N PRO A 67 10.96 22.56 -18.77
CA PRO A 67 10.44 22.09 -20.05
C PRO A 67 11.36 21.07 -20.77
N ASP A 68 12.61 20.92 -20.32
CA ASP A 68 13.58 20.02 -20.93
C ASP A 68 13.56 18.58 -20.40
N ARG A 69 12.75 18.30 -19.39
CA ARG A 69 12.53 16.93 -18.89
C ARG A 69 11.50 16.23 -19.76
N LYS A 70 11.94 15.49 -20.76
CA LYS A 70 11.07 14.61 -21.57
C LYS A 70 10.39 13.48 -20.76
N ASP A 71 10.81 13.27 -19.51
CA ASP A 71 10.17 12.40 -18.53
C ASP A 71 9.37 13.22 -17.49
N ALA A 72 9.06 14.46 -17.85
CA ALA A 72 8.35 15.39 -16.98
C ALA A 72 7.00 14.80 -16.57
N GLY A 73 6.83 14.57 -15.29
CA GLY A 73 5.56 14.78 -14.66
C GLY A 73 4.73 13.56 -14.33
N LYS A 74 5.26 12.33 -14.28
CA LYS A 74 4.49 11.23 -13.68
C LYS A 74 5.02 10.93 -12.28
N ASN A 75 4.60 11.75 -11.32
CA ASN A 75 4.93 11.49 -9.94
C ASN A 75 4.05 10.37 -9.39
N ILE A 76 4.71 9.34 -8.88
CA ILE A 76 4.04 8.25 -8.19
C ILE A 76 4.17 8.50 -6.70
N SER A 77 3.05 8.51 -6.02
CA SER A 77 3.00 8.62 -4.57
C SER A 77 2.30 7.40 -3.98
N LEU A 78 2.74 7.00 -2.79
CA LEU A 78 2.01 6.04 -1.98
C LEU A 78 1.13 6.79 -0.99
N LEU A 79 -0.14 6.45 -0.97
CA LEU A 79 -1.11 6.94 -0.01
C LEU A 79 -1.47 5.82 0.96
N ALA A 80 -1.27 6.06 2.24
CA ALA A 80 -1.80 5.23 3.32
C ALA A 80 -3.01 5.93 3.95
N VAL A 81 -4.10 5.18 4.13
CA VAL A 81 -5.34 5.66 4.73
C VAL A 81 -5.63 4.83 5.95
N VAL A 82 -5.90 5.47 7.08
CA VAL A 82 -6.31 4.81 8.32
C VAL A 82 -7.55 5.50 8.85
N ASP A 83 -8.60 4.72 9.04
CA ASP A 83 -9.84 5.24 9.63
C ASP A 83 -9.66 5.48 11.12
N VAL A 84 -10.22 6.57 11.60
CA VAL A 84 -10.17 6.97 13.01
C VAL A 84 -11.57 7.23 13.54
N ASN A 85 -11.75 6.95 14.84
CA ASN A 85 -12.95 7.33 15.55
C ASN A 85 -12.79 8.77 16.05
N GLY A 86 -13.34 9.72 15.31
CA GLY A 86 -13.35 11.14 15.68
C GLY A 86 -14.77 11.60 15.97
N LYS A 87 -14.93 12.68 16.75
CA LYS A 87 -16.20 13.39 16.82
C LYS A 87 -16.43 14.00 15.44
N SER A 88 -17.38 13.44 14.68
CA SER A 88 -17.90 14.16 13.53
C SER A 88 -18.70 15.34 14.09
N ASP A 89 -18.24 16.56 13.87
CA ASP A 89 -19.18 17.67 13.84
C ASP A 89 -20.23 17.33 12.80
N ALA A 90 -21.51 17.46 13.15
CA ALA A 90 -22.64 17.02 12.32
C ALA A 90 -22.67 17.63 10.90
N SER A 91 -21.75 18.54 10.59
CA SER A 91 -21.49 19.18 9.29
C SER A 91 -20.26 18.64 8.55
N ALA A 92 -19.44 17.78 9.17
CA ALA A 92 -18.24 17.26 8.54
C ALA A 92 -18.60 16.07 7.64
N GLN A 93 -18.34 16.22 6.36
CA GLN A 93 -18.42 15.12 5.40
C GLN A 93 -17.52 13.97 5.86
N THR A 94 -17.91 12.74 5.53
CA THR A 94 -17.25 11.46 5.88
C THR A 94 -15.73 11.42 5.64
N GLU A 95 -15.17 12.35 4.91
CA GLU A 95 -13.74 12.47 4.62
C GLU A 95 -12.87 12.86 5.82
N ASN A 96 -13.44 13.46 6.85
CA ASN A 96 -12.69 13.92 8.04
C ASN A 96 -12.38 12.79 9.05
N LEU A 97 -12.91 11.60 8.82
CA LEU A 97 -12.67 10.42 9.66
C LEU A 97 -11.49 9.56 9.18
N HIS A 98 -10.74 10.03 8.19
CA HIS A 98 -9.66 9.27 7.57
C HIS A 98 -8.35 10.04 7.66
N GLU A 99 -7.40 9.47 8.39
CA GLU A 99 -6.02 9.97 8.37
C GLU A 99 -5.32 9.49 7.09
N LYS A 100 -4.71 10.43 6.39
CA LYS A 100 -4.00 10.18 5.14
C LYS A 100 -2.52 10.53 5.30
N LEU A 101 -1.65 9.58 4.96
CA LEU A 101 -0.21 9.77 4.88
C LEU A 101 0.23 9.56 3.43
N ILE A 102 1.09 10.44 2.94
CA ILE A 102 1.54 10.42 1.54
C ILE A 102 3.06 10.37 1.52
N ALA A 103 3.60 9.38 0.81
CA ALA A 103 5.02 9.33 0.46
C ALA A 103 5.14 9.58 -1.04
N THR A 104 5.86 10.64 -1.41
CA THR A 104 6.13 11.02 -2.81
C THR A 104 7.35 10.30 -3.37
N ASP A 105 7.58 10.45 -4.67
CA ASP A 105 8.77 9.97 -5.37
C ASP A 105 8.98 8.45 -5.28
N ILE A 106 7.90 7.69 -5.39
CA ILE A 106 7.97 6.24 -5.43
C ILE A 106 8.56 5.80 -6.78
N PRO A 107 9.67 5.03 -6.77
CA PRO A 107 10.33 4.65 -8.02
C PRO A 107 9.50 3.64 -8.82
N MET A 108 9.48 3.84 -10.14
CA MET A 108 8.94 2.85 -11.08
C MET A 108 9.96 1.74 -11.35
N LYS A 109 9.46 0.59 -11.77
CA LYS A 109 10.26 -0.57 -12.20
C LYS A 109 11.25 -1.07 -11.14
N ASN A 110 10.95 -0.77 -9.89
CA ASN A 110 11.68 -1.26 -8.72
C ASN A 110 10.68 -1.83 -7.70
N TRP A 111 11.14 -2.84 -6.95
CA TRP A 111 10.40 -3.31 -5.81
C TRP A 111 10.49 -2.31 -4.67
N VAL A 112 9.36 -1.97 -4.11
CA VAL A 112 9.23 -1.03 -3.00
C VAL A 112 8.53 -1.72 -1.84
N ASN A 113 9.10 -1.62 -0.66
CA ASN A 113 8.46 -2.04 0.58
C ASN A 113 7.77 -0.84 1.22
N ALA A 114 6.51 -0.99 1.57
CA ALA A 114 5.77 -0.02 2.36
C ALA A 114 5.30 -0.65 3.66
N VAL A 115 5.51 0.07 4.76
CA VAL A 115 5.04 -0.34 6.09
C VAL A 115 4.18 0.76 6.69
N VAL A 116 2.96 0.41 7.09
CA VAL A 116 2.11 1.26 7.94
C VAL A 116 2.13 0.69 9.33
N ARG A 117 2.67 1.45 10.27
CA ARG A 117 2.73 1.11 11.68
C ARG A 117 1.82 2.05 12.47
N VAL A 118 0.92 1.49 13.24
CA VAL A 118 0.05 2.22 14.14
C VAL A 118 0.46 1.93 15.57
N THR A 119 0.68 2.98 16.34
CA THR A 119 1.04 2.91 17.75
C THR A 119 0.15 3.87 18.50
N ASN A 120 -0.88 3.36 19.18
CA ASN A 120 -1.88 4.17 19.88
C ASN A 120 -2.50 5.24 18.96
N ASN A 121 -2.06 6.49 19.07
CA ASN A 121 -2.55 7.63 18.31
C ASN A 121 -1.53 8.20 17.31
N VAL A 122 -0.53 7.40 16.95
CA VAL A 122 0.49 7.79 15.96
C VAL A 122 0.51 6.78 14.83
N ILE A 123 0.52 7.27 13.60
CA ILE A 123 0.68 6.46 12.41
C ILE A 123 2.02 6.82 11.76
N ASP A 124 2.81 5.80 11.47
CA ASP A 124 4.07 5.91 10.75
C ASP A 124 3.96 5.21 9.40
N LEU A 125 4.41 5.89 8.36
CA LEU A 125 4.58 5.33 7.02
C LEU A 125 6.07 5.21 6.73
N TYR A 126 6.53 3.98 6.48
CA TYR A 126 7.91 3.69 6.06
C TYR A 126 7.93 3.26 4.60
N ILE A 127 8.97 3.70 3.89
CA ILE A 127 9.28 3.27 2.53
C ILE A 127 10.71 2.72 2.52
N ASN A 128 10.85 1.47 2.08
CA ASN A 128 12.15 0.77 2.05
C ASN A 128 12.93 0.90 3.38
N GLY A 129 12.22 0.73 4.50
CA GLY A 129 12.78 0.78 5.85
C GLY A 129 13.04 2.18 6.42
N ARG A 130 12.81 3.24 5.65
CA ARG A 130 12.98 4.63 6.08
C ARG A 130 11.63 5.26 6.41
N LEU A 131 11.57 6.00 7.52
CA LEU A 131 10.38 6.76 7.91
C LEU A 131 10.15 7.88 6.88
N ALA A 132 9.06 7.75 6.09
CA ALA A 132 8.67 8.75 5.11
C ALA A 132 7.76 9.82 5.73
N GLN A 133 6.79 9.40 6.53
CA GLN A 133 5.88 10.31 7.21
C GLN A 133 5.45 9.76 8.56
N ARG A 134 5.29 10.65 9.54
CA ARG A 134 4.67 10.39 10.85
C ARG A 134 3.53 11.34 11.06
N ARG A 135 2.42 10.83 11.57
CA ARG A 135 1.23 11.64 11.85
C ARG A 135 0.60 11.23 13.17
N LYS A 136 0.31 12.21 14.01
CA LYS A 136 -0.57 12.03 15.17
C LYS A 136 -2.00 12.04 14.68
N THR A 137 -2.80 11.06 15.09
CA THR A 137 -4.20 10.94 14.69
C THR A 137 -5.08 11.95 15.42
N SER A 138 -6.14 12.39 14.77
CA SER A 138 -7.18 13.23 15.36
C SER A 138 -8.11 12.44 16.30
N GLY A 139 -8.17 11.14 16.13
CA GLY A 139 -8.97 10.21 16.90
C GLY A 139 -8.28 8.87 17.11
N ILE A 140 -9.00 7.93 17.69
CA ILE A 140 -8.50 6.57 17.92
C ILE A 140 -8.57 5.80 16.60
N PRO A 141 -7.45 5.22 16.10
CA PRO A 141 -7.48 4.38 14.92
C PRO A 141 -8.46 3.23 15.06
N LEU A 142 -9.29 3.03 14.04
CA LEU A 142 -10.29 1.97 14.03
C LEU A 142 -9.68 0.65 13.60
N GLN A 143 -10.11 -0.41 14.25
CA GLN A 143 -9.95 -1.78 13.75
C GLN A 143 -11.26 -2.27 13.16
N ASN A 144 -11.19 -3.14 12.19
CA ASN A 144 -12.35 -3.79 11.64
C ASN A 144 -12.11 -5.30 11.44
N TYR A 145 -13.20 -6.06 11.39
CA TYR A 145 -13.19 -7.51 11.14
C TYR A 145 -13.36 -7.85 9.65
N GLY A 146 -13.35 -6.84 8.77
CA GLY A 146 -13.49 -7.01 7.34
C GLY A 146 -12.36 -7.83 6.72
N LYS A 147 -12.54 -8.23 5.49
CA LYS A 147 -11.55 -8.98 4.72
C LYS A 147 -10.37 -8.09 4.31
N VAL A 148 -9.27 -8.71 3.95
CA VAL A 148 -8.17 -8.05 3.24
C VAL A 148 -8.46 -8.14 1.75
N ASN A 149 -8.62 -6.99 1.12
CA ASN A 149 -8.85 -6.88 -0.31
C ASN A 149 -7.53 -6.48 -0.98
N ILE A 150 -7.08 -7.24 -1.96
CA ILE A 150 -5.79 -7.03 -2.64
C ILE A 150 -6.05 -6.61 -4.08
N GLY A 151 -5.39 -5.52 -4.50
CA GLY A 151 -5.54 -4.99 -5.85
C GLY A 151 -6.93 -4.41 -6.11
N GLU A 152 -7.22 -4.16 -7.39
CA GLU A 152 -8.50 -3.64 -7.86
C GLU A 152 -9.31 -4.70 -8.59
N GLY A 153 -10.64 -4.69 -8.41
CA GLY A 153 -11.53 -5.61 -9.10
C GLY A 153 -11.62 -5.38 -10.61
N LYS A 154 -11.66 -4.11 -11.04
CA LYS A 154 -11.82 -3.73 -12.46
C LYS A 154 -10.46 -3.42 -13.10
N ALA A 155 -10.22 -3.96 -14.28
CA ALA A 155 -8.94 -3.85 -14.98
C ALA A 155 -8.50 -2.40 -15.24
N LYS A 156 -9.44 -1.51 -15.58
CA LYS A 156 -9.16 -0.10 -15.88
C LYS A 156 -8.68 0.72 -14.69
N ASP A 157 -8.99 0.27 -13.47
CA ASP A 157 -8.67 0.98 -12.23
C ASP A 157 -7.39 0.43 -11.58
N ARG A 158 -6.75 -0.56 -12.19
CA ARG A 158 -5.53 -1.19 -11.66
C ARG A 158 -4.30 -0.42 -12.11
N PHE A 159 -3.31 -0.34 -11.22
CA PHE A 159 -1.96 -0.07 -11.71
C PHE A 159 -1.39 -1.32 -12.39
N SER A 160 -0.54 -1.11 -13.40
CA SER A 160 0.21 -2.19 -14.01
C SER A 160 1.42 -2.52 -13.14
N GLY A 161 1.49 -3.75 -12.62
CA GLY A 161 2.58 -4.14 -11.72
C GLY A 161 2.32 -5.41 -10.96
N TYR A 162 3.05 -5.57 -9.87
CA TYR A 162 3.01 -6.75 -9.00
C TYR A 162 2.88 -6.36 -7.54
N ILE A 163 2.26 -7.24 -6.75
CA ILE A 163 2.17 -7.14 -5.30
C ILE A 163 2.76 -8.43 -4.74
N SER A 164 3.58 -8.33 -3.71
CA SER A 164 4.19 -9.47 -3.05
C SER A 164 4.17 -9.30 -1.53
N THR A 165 4.17 -10.40 -0.83
CA THR A 165 4.42 -10.51 0.62
C THR A 165 3.69 -9.45 1.44
N ILE A 166 2.36 -9.57 1.55
CA ILE A 166 1.60 -8.76 2.50
C ILE A 166 1.67 -9.45 3.87
N GLN A 167 2.14 -8.73 4.88
CA GLN A 167 2.32 -9.22 6.24
C GLN A 167 1.56 -8.35 7.23
N TYR A 168 0.97 -9.00 8.23
CA TYR A 168 0.31 -8.37 9.35
C TYR A 168 0.98 -8.75 10.66
N PHE A 169 1.18 -7.77 11.51
CA PHE A 169 1.64 -7.94 12.89
C PHE A 169 0.60 -7.29 13.81
N ASN A 170 0.19 -8.00 14.85
CA ASN A 170 -0.79 -7.53 15.84
C ASN A 170 -0.18 -6.57 16.88
N TYR A 171 1.02 -6.08 16.61
CA TYR A 171 1.76 -5.12 17.45
C TYR A 171 2.56 -4.15 16.56
N SER A 172 3.06 -3.07 17.15
CA SER A 172 3.94 -2.14 16.46
C SER A 172 5.36 -2.70 16.40
N ILE A 173 5.83 -3.08 15.21
CA ILE A 173 7.17 -3.62 15.04
C ILE A 173 8.24 -2.53 15.15
N GLY A 174 9.38 -2.90 15.74
CA GLY A 174 10.54 -1.99 15.87
C GLY A 174 11.30 -1.82 14.55
N ALA A 175 12.17 -0.79 14.50
CA ALA A 175 12.97 -0.46 13.32
C ALA A 175 13.84 -1.63 12.82
N ASN A 176 14.39 -2.45 13.73
CA ASN A 176 15.20 -3.63 13.36
C ASN A 176 14.36 -4.67 12.60
N LYS A 177 13.11 -4.88 13.00
CA LYS A 177 12.22 -5.80 12.29
C LYS A 177 11.82 -5.26 10.92
N ILE A 178 11.56 -3.94 10.83
CA ILE A 178 11.30 -3.28 9.54
C ILE A 178 12.50 -3.45 8.62
N LYS A 179 13.72 -3.24 9.13
CA LYS A 179 14.95 -3.46 8.36
C LYS A 179 15.07 -4.91 7.90
N SER A 180 14.81 -5.89 8.78
CA SER A 180 14.84 -7.32 8.42
C SER A 180 13.87 -7.65 7.27
N ILE A 181 12.66 -7.08 7.26
CA ILE A 181 11.69 -7.27 6.18
C ILE A 181 12.24 -6.72 4.85
N VAL A 182 12.91 -5.58 4.89
CA VAL A 182 13.53 -4.99 3.70
C VAL A 182 14.71 -5.80 3.21
N ASP A 183 15.55 -6.29 4.12
CA ASP A 183 16.71 -7.12 3.80
C ASP A 183 16.30 -8.51 3.23
N GLU A 184 15.17 -9.05 3.68
CA GLU A 184 14.58 -10.27 3.10
C GLU A 184 14.11 -10.08 1.66
N GLY A 185 13.65 -8.89 1.31
CA GLY A 185 13.12 -8.58 -0.02
C GLY A 185 11.73 -9.16 -0.31
N PRO A 186 11.21 -8.95 -1.53
CA PRO A 186 9.94 -9.48 -1.96
C PRO A 186 10.01 -10.99 -2.24
N ASN A 187 8.92 -11.70 -1.99
CA ASN A 187 8.81 -13.09 -2.44
C ASN A 187 8.60 -13.14 -3.95
N MET A 188 9.59 -13.63 -4.67
CA MET A 188 9.58 -13.73 -6.14
C MET A 188 8.96 -15.03 -6.64
N LYS A 189 8.53 -15.93 -5.75
CA LYS A 189 7.86 -17.16 -6.16
C LYS A 189 6.46 -16.82 -6.67
N MET A 190 6.21 -17.02 -7.94
CA MET A 190 4.85 -16.97 -8.46
C MET A 190 4.05 -18.13 -7.86
N VAL A 191 2.94 -17.79 -7.22
CA VAL A 191 1.91 -18.80 -6.94
C VAL A 191 1.26 -19.07 -8.30
N SER A 192 1.67 -20.16 -8.93
CA SER A 192 0.95 -20.65 -10.10
C SER A 192 -0.46 -21.00 -9.62
N SER A 193 -1.46 -20.32 -10.08
CA SER A 193 -2.86 -20.72 -9.97
C SER A 193 -3.10 -21.91 -10.91
N ALA A 194 -2.35 -22.99 -10.72
CA ALA A 194 -2.55 -24.24 -11.41
C ALA A 194 -3.71 -24.99 -10.75
N ILE A 195 -4.92 -24.54 -11.03
CA ILE A 195 -6.04 -25.45 -11.15
C ILE A 195 -5.87 -26.05 -12.55
N GLY A 196 -5.20 -27.17 -12.63
CA GLY A 196 -5.06 -27.93 -13.87
C GLY A 196 -3.61 -28.24 -14.24
N ASN A 197 -3.24 -29.50 -14.01
CA ASN A 197 -2.07 -30.22 -14.50
C ASN A 197 -0.73 -29.95 -13.82
N ALA A 198 -0.44 -30.77 -12.84
CA ALA A 198 0.80 -30.85 -12.06
C ALA A 198 2.05 -31.30 -12.87
N SER A 199 2.03 -31.32 -14.20
CA SER A 199 3.14 -31.83 -14.98
C SER A 199 4.04 -30.78 -15.63
N GLU A 200 3.63 -29.49 -15.69
CA GLU A 200 4.44 -28.44 -16.34
C GLU A 200 5.22 -27.52 -15.40
N THR A 201 5.12 -27.72 -14.09
CA THR A 201 5.71 -26.81 -13.09
C THR A 201 7.21 -26.97 -12.89
N LYS A 202 7.87 -27.91 -13.57
CA LYS A 202 9.33 -28.12 -13.36
C LYS A 202 10.24 -27.03 -13.97
N ASN A 203 9.77 -26.24 -14.91
CA ASN A 203 10.64 -25.30 -15.62
C ASN A 203 10.41 -23.81 -15.25
N VAL A 204 9.31 -23.45 -14.59
CA VAL A 204 9.02 -22.05 -14.25
C VAL A 204 9.80 -21.61 -12.99
N GLY A 205 10.13 -22.52 -12.10
CA GLY A 205 10.92 -22.25 -10.90
C GLY A 205 12.38 -21.85 -11.17
N ALA A 206 12.92 -22.27 -12.32
CA ALA A 206 14.29 -21.95 -12.70
C ALA A 206 14.44 -20.53 -13.28
N TYR A 207 13.36 -19.97 -13.84
CA TYR A 207 13.38 -18.65 -14.49
C TYR A 207 13.35 -17.48 -13.50
N LEU A 208 12.89 -17.71 -12.26
CA LEU A 208 12.77 -16.73 -11.18
C LEU A 208 13.60 -17.12 -9.97
N SER A 209 14.63 -17.94 -10.15
CA SER A 209 15.53 -18.29 -9.05
C SER A 209 16.42 -17.10 -8.67
N ASN A 210 16.79 -17.00 -7.40
CA ASN A 210 17.69 -15.97 -6.86
C ASN A 210 19.06 -15.87 -7.57
N HIS A 211 19.34 -16.78 -8.50
CA HIS A 211 20.58 -16.80 -9.30
C HIS A 211 20.74 -15.59 -10.21
N TRP A 212 19.67 -14.84 -10.50
CA TRP A 212 19.73 -13.65 -11.36
C TRP A 212 20.23 -12.39 -10.63
N TYR A 213 20.32 -12.43 -9.30
CA TYR A 213 20.71 -11.28 -8.49
C TYR A 213 22.13 -11.37 -7.91
N MET A 214 22.87 -12.43 -8.22
CA MET A 214 24.25 -12.64 -7.73
C MET A 214 25.32 -12.52 -8.83
N ARG A 215 25.06 -11.68 -9.83
CA ARG A 215 26.11 -11.27 -10.78
C ARG A 215 26.23 -9.77 -10.83
#